data_966bf8ecbd5863cad8c64f6644d70c3e
#
_entry.id   966bf8ecbd5863cad8c64f6644d70c3e
#
_cell.length_a   1.000
_cell.length_b   1.000
_cell.length_c   1.000
_cell.angle_alpha   90.00
_cell.angle_beta   90.00
_cell.angle_gamma   90.00
#
_symmetry.space_group_name_H-M   'P 1'
#
loop_
_entity.id
_entity.type
_entity.pdbx_description
1 polymer ?
#
loop_
_entity_poly.entity_id
_entity_poly.type
_entity_poly.pdbx_seq_one_letter_code
_entity_poly.pdbx_strand_id
1 'polypeptide(L)'
;MGERVTVELPEELARRVRAVAAQTSRPFEEVLVEWIDRAGADPAVESLADEELLALCERQLDATQQEELSDLLARNREGQLQEAQREQLDELMRIYRRGLVRKAQALKTAVARGLKPRLV
;
A
#
# COMPACT_ATOMS: atom_id res chain seq x y z
N MET A 1 11.95 24.51 3.99
CA MET A 1 11.11 25.54 3.40
C MET A 1 10.29 24.97 2.27
N GLY A 2 9.01 25.34 2.19
CA GLY A 2 8.12 24.81 1.16
C GLY A 2 8.16 25.63 -0.13
N GLU A 3 7.92 24.97 -1.23
CA GLU A 3 7.66 25.62 -2.50
C GLU A 3 6.15 25.76 -2.69
N ARG A 4 5.70 26.91 -3.16
CA ARG A 4 4.28 27.13 -3.40
C ARG A 4 3.93 26.72 -4.84
N VAL A 5 3.03 25.75 -4.96
CA VAL A 5 2.58 25.22 -6.24
C VAL A 5 1.07 25.35 -6.35
N THR A 6 0.57 25.78 -7.50
CA THR A 6 -0.86 25.85 -7.76
C THR A 6 -1.25 24.72 -8.71
N VAL A 7 -2.23 23.91 -8.32
CA VAL A 7 -2.69 22.76 -9.09
C VAL A 7 -4.21 22.79 -9.14
N GLU A 8 -4.76 22.50 -10.32
CA GLU A 8 -6.19 22.35 -10.51
C GLU A 8 -6.57 20.90 -10.21
N LEU A 9 -7.46 20.70 -9.22
CA LEU A 9 -7.90 19.37 -8.82
C LEU A 9 -9.20 19.01 -9.54
N PRO A 10 -9.34 17.74 -9.99
CA PRO A 10 -10.65 17.24 -10.43
C PRO A 10 -11.69 17.45 -9.32
N GLU A 11 -12.89 17.81 -9.72
CA GLU A 11 -13.97 18.13 -8.78
C GLU A 11 -14.26 17.02 -7.79
N GLU A 12 -14.27 15.78 -8.24
CA GLU A 12 -14.50 14.60 -7.40
C GLU A 12 -13.42 14.43 -6.35
N LEU A 13 -12.16 14.60 -6.73
CA LEU A 13 -11.03 14.51 -5.80
C LEU A 13 -11.09 15.62 -4.75
N ALA A 14 -11.36 16.85 -5.17
CA ALA A 14 -11.49 17.99 -4.26
C ALA A 14 -12.61 17.76 -3.23
N ARG A 15 -13.72 17.17 -3.66
CA ARG A 15 -14.85 16.83 -2.79
C ARG A 15 -14.45 15.79 -1.73
N ARG A 16 -13.72 14.78 -2.13
CA ARG A 16 -13.23 13.73 -1.21
C ARG A 16 -12.28 14.29 -0.17
N VAL A 17 -11.34 15.13 -0.58
CA VAL A 17 -10.40 15.77 0.34
C VAL A 17 -11.13 16.70 1.32
N ARG A 18 -12.12 17.47 0.86
CA ARG A 18 -12.92 18.33 1.74
C ARG A 18 -13.71 17.53 2.76
N ALA A 19 -14.26 16.40 2.37
CA ALA A 19 -14.99 15.52 3.27
C ALA A 19 -14.09 15.01 4.40
N VAL A 20 -12.88 14.56 4.09
CA VAL A 20 -11.91 14.11 5.09
C VAL A 20 -11.47 15.28 5.99
N ALA A 21 -11.22 16.45 5.41
CA ALA A 21 -10.84 17.65 6.16
C ALA A 21 -11.94 18.02 7.18
N ALA A 22 -13.20 17.97 6.78
CA ALA A 22 -14.33 18.24 7.65
C ALA A 22 -14.44 17.21 8.79
N GLN A 23 -14.28 15.94 8.48
CA GLN A 23 -14.36 14.85 9.47
C GLN A 23 -13.24 14.89 10.49
N THR A 24 -12.06 15.30 10.08
CA THR A 24 -10.86 15.33 10.94
C THR A 24 -10.58 16.70 11.54
N SER A 25 -11.41 17.71 11.23
CA SER A 25 -11.24 19.10 11.66
C SER A 25 -9.84 19.65 11.30
N ARG A 26 -9.37 19.33 10.12
CA ARG A 26 -8.06 19.73 9.60
C ARG A 26 -8.23 20.63 8.37
N PRO A 27 -7.27 21.54 8.11
CA PRO A 27 -7.30 22.34 6.88
C PRO A 27 -7.24 21.45 5.63
N PHE A 28 -7.92 21.87 4.56
CA PHE A 28 -7.93 21.19 3.28
C PHE A 28 -6.52 20.93 2.75
N GLU A 29 -5.67 21.95 2.78
CA GLU A 29 -4.29 21.86 2.29
C GLU A 29 -3.46 20.82 3.03
N GLU A 30 -3.66 20.70 4.33
CA GLU A 30 -2.94 19.74 5.16
C GLU A 30 -3.31 18.30 4.79
N VAL A 31 -4.58 18.04 4.58
CA VAL A 31 -5.07 16.71 4.14
C VAL A 31 -4.52 16.39 2.74
N LEU A 32 -4.55 17.36 1.85
CA LEU A 32 -4.06 17.19 0.48
C LEU A 32 -2.56 16.87 0.46
N VAL A 33 -1.76 17.60 1.23
CA VAL A 33 -0.31 17.35 1.35
C VAL A 33 -0.04 15.95 1.89
N GLU A 34 -0.78 15.54 2.90
CA GLU A 34 -0.66 14.19 3.46
C GLU A 34 -0.94 13.11 2.41
N TRP A 35 -1.98 13.30 1.59
CA TRP A 35 -2.32 12.35 0.53
C TRP A 35 -1.24 12.27 -0.56
N ILE A 36 -0.68 13.41 -0.92
CA ILE A 36 0.42 13.47 -1.90
C ILE A 36 1.67 12.79 -1.33
N ASP A 37 1.97 13.02 -0.07
CA ASP A 37 3.11 12.39 0.60
C ASP A 37 2.98 10.88 0.63
N ARG A 38 1.81 10.35 0.93
CA ARG A 38 1.52 8.90 0.89
C ARG A 38 1.69 8.34 -0.52
N ALA A 39 1.20 9.04 -1.53
CA ALA A 39 1.34 8.60 -2.91
C ALA A 39 2.82 8.55 -3.33
N GLY A 40 3.62 9.51 -2.85
CA GLY A 40 5.06 9.54 -3.11
C GLY A 40 5.81 8.45 -2.37
N ALA A 41 5.33 8.05 -1.17
CA ALA A 41 5.92 6.97 -0.40
C ALA A 41 5.68 5.59 -1.04
N ASP A 42 4.67 5.48 -1.88
CA ASP A 42 4.29 4.23 -2.55
C ASP A 42 4.17 4.46 -4.07
N PRO A 43 5.31 4.69 -4.75
CA PRO A 43 5.30 5.06 -6.16
C PRO A 43 4.76 3.95 -7.05
N ALA A 44 4.25 4.33 -8.22
CA ALA A 44 3.76 3.39 -9.20
C ALA A 44 4.87 2.42 -9.61
N VAL A 45 4.53 1.13 -9.70
CA VAL A 45 5.49 0.07 -10.03
C VAL A 45 6.20 0.34 -11.36
N GLU A 46 5.48 0.88 -12.34
CA GLU A 46 6.01 1.18 -13.68
C GLU A 46 7.08 2.27 -13.67
N SER A 47 7.16 3.07 -12.61
CA SER A 47 8.14 4.15 -12.48
C SER A 47 9.42 3.74 -11.75
N LEU A 48 9.47 2.52 -11.20
CA LEU A 48 10.62 2.04 -10.45
C LEU A 48 11.81 1.74 -11.36
N ALA A 49 13.02 1.98 -10.86
CA ALA A 49 14.24 1.55 -11.53
C ALA A 49 14.34 0.02 -11.51
N ASP A 50 15.12 -0.55 -12.45
CA ASP A 50 15.22 -2.00 -12.62
C ASP A 50 15.60 -2.73 -11.32
N GLU A 51 16.55 -2.20 -10.57
CA GLU A 51 16.99 -2.81 -9.29
C GLU A 51 15.87 -2.81 -8.25
N GLU A 52 15.16 -1.69 -8.12
CA GLU A 52 14.05 -1.56 -7.20
C GLU A 52 12.89 -2.49 -7.60
N LEU A 53 12.66 -2.60 -8.90
CA LEU A 53 11.63 -3.47 -9.46
C LEU A 53 11.91 -4.94 -9.15
N LEU A 54 13.14 -5.38 -9.37
CA LEU A 54 13.57 -6.76 -9.09
C LEU A 54 13.50 -7.07 -7.60
N ALA A 55 13.91 -6.13 -6.75
CA ALA A 55 13.78 -6.27 -5.31
C ALA A 55 12.33 -6.44 -4.87
N LEU A 56 11.42 -5.69 -5.49
CA LEU A 56 9.98 -5.79 -5.20
C LEU A 56 9.41 -7.14 -5.63
N CYS A 57 9.90 -7.73 -6.73
CA CYS A 57 9.49 -9.07 -7.18
C CYS A 57 9.78 -10.15 -6.14
N GLU A 58 10.80 -9.97 -5.32
CA GLU A 58 11.24 -10.94 -4.32
C GLU A 58 10.81 -10.59 -2.90
N ARG A 59 10.17 -9.44 -2.71
CA ARG A 59 9.76 -8.96 -1.40
C ARG A 59 8.72 -9.88 -0.77
N GLN A 60 8.91 -10.17 0.51
CA GLN A 60 7.98 -10.94 1.32
C GLN A 60 7.66 -10.16 2.60
N LEU A 61 6.65 -10.59 3.34
CA LEU A 61 6.44 -10.09 4.69
C LEU A 61 7.69 -10.35 5.52
N ASP A 62 8.02 -9.45 6.46
CA ASP A 62 9.12 -9.71 7.35
C ASP A 62 8.79 -10.92 8.27
N ALA A 63 9.82 -11.51 8.88
CA ALA A 63 9.66 -12.72 9.68
C ALA A 63 8.68 -12.55 10.83
N THR A 64 8.69 -11.38 11.48
CA THR A 64 7.79 -11.07 12.60
C THR A 64 6.34 -11.02 12.13
N GLN A 65 6.07 -10.30 11.03
CA GLN A 65 4.72 -10.22 10.46
C GLN A 65 4.22 -11.57 10.00
N GLN A 66 5.10 -12.38 9.44
CA GLN A 66 4.75 -13.72 8.95
C GLN A 66 4.38 -14.65 10.09
N GLU A 67 5.11 -14.60 11.21
CA GLU A 67 4.79 -15.37 12.42
C GLU A 67 3.47 -14.91 13.03
N GLU A 68 3.26 -13.61 13.17
CA GLU A 68 2.01 -13.06 13.68
C GLU A 68 0.82 -13.49 12.84
N LEU A 69 0.96 -13.40 11.52
CA LEU A 69 -0.10 -13.81 10.60
C LEU A 69 -0.41 -15.29 10.73
N SER A 70 0.62 -16.14 10.79
CA SER A 70 0.45 -17.59 10.94
C SER A 70 -0.25 -17.95 12.26
N ASP A 71 0.13 -17.31 13.34
CA ASP A 71 -0.49 -17.51 14.65
C ASP A 71 -1.96 -17.11 14.65
N LEU A 72 -2.28 -15.93 14.10
CA LEU A 72 -3.65 -15.42 14.06
C LEU A 72 -4.53 -16.29 13.16
N LEU A 73 -4.00 -16.78 12.04
CA LEU A 73 -4.73 -17.69 11.16
C LEU A 73 -5.01 -19.02 11.83
N ALA A 74 -4.05 -19.54 12.58
CA ALA A 74 -4.22 -20.79 13.36
C ALA A 74 -5.32 -20.62 14.41
N ARG A 75 -5.29 -19.53 15.18
CA ARG A 75 -6.31 -19.23 16.19
C ARG A 75 -7.68 -19.00 15.57
N ASN A 76 -7.74 -18.38 14.39
CA ASN A 76 -8.99 -18.17 13.67
C ASN A 76 -9.62 -19.50 13.26
N ARG A 77 -8.82 -20.47 12.81
CA ARG A 77 -9.33 -21.82 12.46
C ARG A 77 -9.89 -22.55 13.68
N GLU A 78 -9.32 -22.28 14.86
CA GLU A 78 -9.77 -22.88 16.12
C GLU A 78 -10.90 -22.10 16.78
N GLY A 79 -11.32 -20.98 16.20
CA GLY A 79 -12.38 -20.14 16.76
C GLY A 79 -11.97 -19.39 18.02
N GLN A 80 -10.68 -19.16 18.23
CA GLN A 80 -10.14 -18.58 19.47
C GLN A 80 -9.73 -17.12 19.36
N LEU A 81 -10.14 -16.41 18.30
CA LEU A 81 -9.80 -15.01 18.14
C LEU A 81 -10.67 -14.10 19.01
N GLN A 82 -10.03 -13.25 19.79
CA GLN A 82 -10.67 -12.12 20.42
C GLN A 82 -10.82 -10.97 19.43
N GLU A 83 -11.68 -10.01 19.75
CA GLU A 83 -11.99 -8.90 18.85
C GLU A 83 -10.74 -8.10 18.43
N ALA A 84 -9.85 -7.78 19.40
CA ALA A 84 -8.61 -7.07 19.11
C ALA A 84 -7.69 -7.88 18.18
N GLN A 85 -7.65 -9.20 18.34
CA GLN A 85 -6.87 -10.08 17.47
C GLN A 85 -7.46 -10.20 16.08
N ARG A 86 -8.78 -10.12 15.96
CA ARG A 86 -9.48 -10.13 14.66
C ARG A 86 -9.14 -8.88 13.86
N GLU A 87 -9.14 -7.72 14.52
CA GLU A 87 -8.72 -6.47 13.89
C GLU A 87 -7.27 -6.52 13.44
N GLN A 88 -6.39 -7.10 14.26
CA GLN A 88 -4.98 -7.30 13.91
C GLN A 88 -4.83 -8.21 12.71
N LEU A 89 -5.59 -9.30 12.65
CA LEU A 89 -5.59 -10.22 11.52
C LEU A 89 -6.04 -9.52 10.24
N ASP A 90 -7.13 -8.75 10.31
CA ASP A 90 -7.65 -8.00 9.16
C ASP A 90 -6.60 -7.02 8.62
N GLU A 91 -5.88 -6.33 9.51
CA GLU A 91 -4.82 -5.41 9.13
C GLU A 91 -3.65 -6.14 8.44
N LEU A 92 -3.19 -7.25 9.01
CA LEU A 92 -2.11 -8.04 8.42
C LEU A 92 -2.51 -8.64 7.08
N MET A 93 -3.75 -9.09 6.94
CA MET A 93 -4.27 -9.60 5.67
C MET A 93 -4.34 -8.50 4.60
N ARG A 94 -4.68 -7.29 4.99
CA ARG A 94 -4.71 -6.15 4.08
C ARG A 94 -3.29 -5.83 3.58
N ILE A 95 -2.31 -5.80 4.48
CA ILE A 95 -0.91 -5.59 4.13
C ILE A 95 -0.41 -6.69 3.19
N TYR A 96 -0.74 -7.93 3.51
CA TYR A 96 -0.37 -9.11 2.72
C TYR A 96 -0.94 -9.04 1.29
N ARG A 97 -2.24 -8.77 1.16
CA ARG A 97 -2.90 -8.67 -0.15
C ARG A 97 -2.34 -7.53 -0.98
N ARG A 98 -2.11 -6.38 -0.36
CA ARG A 98 -1.51 -5.22 -1.03
C ARG A 98 -0.11 -5.56 -1.54
N GLY A 99 0.68 -6.25 -0.73
CA GLY A 99 2.01 -6.72 -1.11
C GLY A 99 1.97 -7.70 -2.27
N LEU A 100 1.01 -8.63 -2.28
CA LEU A 100 0.83 -9.57 -3.39
C LEU A 100 0.50 -8.87 -4.70
N VAL A 101 -0.40 -7.88 -4.67
CA VAL A 101 -0.78 -7.11 -5.86
C VAL A 101 0.44 -6.35 -6.40
N ARG A 102 1.18 -5.66 -5.55
CA ARG A 102 2.38 -4.94 -5.97
C ARG A 102 3.44 -5.89 -6.53
N LYS A 103 3.63 -7.04 -5.90
CA LYS A 103 4.56 -8.07 -6.38
C LYS A 103 4.16 -8.59 -7.76
N ALA A 104 2.88 -8.84 -7.98
CA ALA A 104 2.37 -9.28 -9.28
C ALA A 104 2.58 -8.22 -10.36
N GLN A 105 2.31 -6.95 -10.03
CA GLN A 105 2.56 -5.82 -10.93
C GLN A 105 4.05 -5.69 -11.25
N ALA A 106 4.92 -5.88 -10.25
CA ALA A 106 6.36 -5.85 -10.43
C ALA A 106 6.84 -6.97 -11.36
N LEU A 107 6.32 -8.17 -11.19
CA LEU A 107 6.65 -9.31 -12.07
C LEU A 107 6.23 -9.03 -13.51
N LYS A 108 5.02 -8.52 -13.71
CA LYS A 108 4.52 -8.16 -15.04
C LYS A 108 5.41 -7.11 -15.71
N THR A 109 5.79 -6.08 -14.98
CA THR A 109 6.64 -5.00 -15.48
C THR A 109 8.06 -5.52 -15.76
N ALA A 110 8.61 -6.36 -14.89
CA ALA A 110 9.94 -6.96 -15.09
C ALA A 110 9.99 -7.82 -16.34
N VAL A 111 8.95 -8.60 -16.60
CA VAL A 111 8.82 -9.39 -17.82
C VAL A 111 8.74 -8.48 -19.06
N ALA A 112 7.94 -7.43 -19.00
CA ALA A 112 7.79 -6.46 -20.08
C ALA A 112 9.10 -5.75 -20.42
N ARG A 113 9.95 -5.51 -19.40
CA ARG A 113 11.29 -4.92 -19.58
C ARG A 113 12.36 -5.93 -19.97
N GLY A 114 12.02 -7.22 -20.04
CA GLY A 114 12.99 -8.27 -20.33
C GLY A 114 13.92 -8.64 -19.18
N LEU A 115 13.60 -8.21 -17.95
CA LEU A 115 14.41 -8.50 -16.75
C LEU A 115 14.16 -9.89 -16.18
N LYS A 116 12.99 -10.46 -16.46
CA LYS A 116 12.62 -11.82 -16.06
C LYS A 116 11.97 -12.55 -17.23
N PRO A 117 12.14 -13.88 -17.32
CA PRO A 117 11.52 -14.66 -18.39
C PRO A 117 10.00 -14.74 -18.19
N ARG A 118 9.27 -14.87 -19.28
CA ARG A 118 7.84 -15.12 -19.24
C ARG A 118 7.55 -16.41 -18.50
N LEU A 119 6.60 -16.34 -17.60
CA LEU A 119 6.00 -17.56 -17.03
C LEU A 119 5.05 -18.13 -18.05
N VAL A 120 5.32 -19.35 -18.48
CA VAL A 120 4.49 -20.06 -19.45
C VAL A 120 3.48 -20.94 -18.70
#